data_0d0641b2c234488cb3dcc4bc30f2def2
#
_entry.id   0d0641b2c234488cb3dcc4bc30f2def2
#
_cell.length_a   1.000
_cell.length_b   1.000
_cell.length_c   1.000
_cell.angle_alpha   90.00
_cell.angle_beta   90.00
_cell.angle_gamma   90.00
#
_symmetry.space_group_name_H-M   'P 1'
#
loop_
_entity.id
_entity.type
_entity.pdbx_description
1 polymer ?
#
loop_
_entity_poly.entity_id
_entity_poly.type
_entity_poly.pdbx_seq_one_letter_code
_entity_poly.pdbx_strand_id
1 'polypeptide(L)'
;MLLETDYDVIVAGGGLTGTIAAQAISYYSNQNLKILSIDRNPEHLPGRKSSPGWTCGDACSKEAVDFMSQRIKVPWTTPEIEHDVKGVMAFSPDKETAIPFDGDGYMLNRLKLPEIQNERTKKMGVNFDFEINLTGLIYDGSQVIGVQG
;
A
#
# COMPACT_ATOMS: atom_id res chain seq x y z
N MET A 1 1.15 -25.92 23.48
CA MET A 1 2.49 -25.55 22.97
C MET A 1 2.23 -24.48 21.93
N LEU A 2 2.69 -23.26 22.15
CA LEU A 2 2.58 -22.20 21.14
C LEU A 2 3.57 -22.56 20.04
N LEU A 3 3.11 -22.61 18.80
CA LEU A 3 3.99 -22.74 17.64
C LEU A 3 4.88 -21.48 17.59
N GLU A 4 6.19 -21.69 17.55
CA GLU A 4 7.12 -20.60 17.29
C GLU A 4 6.97 -20.23 15.82
N THR A 5 6.56 -18.99 15.54
CA THR A 5 6.39 -18.47 14.19
C THR A 5 7.50 -17.47 13.89
N ASP A 6 7.94 -17.42 12.64
CA ASP A 6 8.96 -16.46 12.21
C ASP A 6 8.44 -15.02 12.28
N TYR A 7 7.14 -14.84 12.05
CA TYR A 7 6.44 -13.55 12.03
C TYR A 7 5.10 -13.64 12.77
N ASP A 8 4.72 -12.53 13.40
CA ASP A 8 3.39 -12.39 14.03
C ASP A 8 2.33 -12.01 13.01
N VAL A 9 2.73 -11.24 11.98
CA VAL A 9 1.83 -10.76 10.92
C VAL A 9 2.52 -10.85 9.56
N ILE A 10 1.77 -11.35 8.57
CA ILE A 10 2.18 -11.31 7.17
C ILE A 10 1.18 -10.44 6.39
N VAL A 11 1.69 -9.42 5.72
CA VAL A 11 0.92 -8.54 4.83
C VAL A 11 1.15 -8.98 3.39
N ALA A 12 0.11 -9.52 2.77
CA ALA A 12 0.17 -9.98 1.38
C ALA A 12 -0.13 -8.85 0.41
N GLY A 13 0.90 -8.39 -0.28
CA GLY A 13 0.88 -7.29 -1.23
C GLY A 13 1.58 -6.04 -0.70
N GLY A 14 2.75 -5.73 -1.24
CA GLY A 14 3.58 -4.56 -0.91
C GLY A 14 3.18 -3.27 -1.63
N GLY A 15 1.99 -3.23 -2.25
CA GLY A 15 1.46 -1.99 -2.83
C GLY A 15 1.06 -0.96 -1.78
N LEU A 16 0.53 0.18 -2.23
CA LEU A 16 0.20 1.31 -1.35
C LEU A 16 -0.66 0.91 -0.14
N THR A 17 -1.70 0.13 -0.36
CA THR A 17 -2.59 -0.31 0.73
C THR A 17 -1.87 -1.24 1.71
N GLY A 18 -1.07 -2.18 1.20
CA GLY A 18 -0.32 -3.11 2.05
C GLY A 18 0.75 -2.40 2.87
N THR A 19 1.51 -1.47 2.28
CA THR A 19 2.51 -0.69 3.02
C THR A 19 1.87 0.16 4.11
N ILE A 20 0.74 0.81 3.83
CA ILE A 20 0.00 1.57 4.85
C ILE A 20 -0.52 0.66 5.96
N ALA A 21 -1.05 -0.51 5.61
CA ALA A 21 -1.51 -1.49 6.61
C ALA A 21 -0.34 -1.95 7.50
N ALA A 22 0.80 -2.29 6.91
CA ALA A 22 2.00 -2.69 7.65
C ALA A 22 2.51 -1.56 8.57
N GLN A 23 2.53 -0.31 8.10
CA GLN A 23 2.87 0.86 8.91
C GLN A 23 1.90 1.04 10.08
N ALA A 24 0.60 0.89 9.84
CA ALA A 24 -0.41 1.00 10.89
C ALA A 24 -0.25 -0.08 11.96
N ILE A 25 -0.04 -1.34 11.54
CA ILE A 25 0.18 -2.46 12.46
C ILE A 25 1.44 -2.20 13.30
N SER A 26 2.55 -1.81 12.68
CA SER A 26 3.78 -1.47 13.37
C SER A 26 3.60 -0.33 14.36
N TYR A 27 2.94 0.75 13.93
CA TYR A 27 2.68 1.91 14.78
C TYR A 27 1.84 1.56 16.02
N TYR A 28 0.71 0.89 15.82
CA TYR A 28 -0.21 0.57 16.93
C TYR A 28 0.28 -0.57 17.83
N SER A 29 1.18 -1.41 17.34
CA SER A 29 1.87 -2.40 18.18
C SER A 29 3.09 -1.85 18.92
N ASN A 30 3.42 -0.56 18.75
CA ASN A 30 4.66 0.05 19.23
C ASN A 30 5.91 -0.73 18.77
N GLN A 31 5.88 -1.25 17.53
CA GLN A 31 6.94 -2.08 16.94
C GLN A 31 7.23 -3.38 17.69
N ASN A 32 6.27 -3.88 18.47
CA ASN A 32 6.44 -5.12 19.25
C ASN A 32 6.11 -6.39 18.45
N LEU A 33 5.55 -6.23 17.24
CA LEU A 33 5.24 -7.35 16.36
C LEU A 33 6.30 -7.50 15.27
N LYS A 34 6.65 -8.74 14.96
CA LYS A 34 7.45 -9.09 13.79
C LYS A 34 6.53 -9.12 12.58
N ILE A 35 6.70 -8.16 11.67
CA ILE A 35 5.83 -7.99 10.51
C ILE A 35 6.63 -8.28 9.24
N LEU A 36 6.07 -9.12 8.36
CA LEU A 36 6.58 -9.36 7.01
C LEU A 36 5.58 -8.83 5.98
N SER A 37 6.05 -8.04 5.03
CA SER A 37 5.30 -7.64 3.85
C SER A 37 5.84 -8.38 2.63
N ILE A 38 4.97 -9.05 1.89
CA ILE A 38 5.35 -9.86 0.73
C ILE A 38 4.74 -9.25 -0.53
N ASP A 39 5.54 -9.05 -1.60
CA ASP A 39 5.03 -8.66 -2.91
C ASP A 39 5.58 -9.58 -4.02
N ARG A 40 4.74 -9.86 -5.02
CA ARG A 40 5.14 -10.63 -6.19
C ARG A 40 6.04 -9.88 -7.17
N ASN A 41 6.03 -8.55 -7.09
CA ASN A 41 6.85 -7.69 -7.92
C ASN A 41 8.21 -7.45 -7.26
N PRO A 42 9.22 -7.04 -8.03
CA PRO A 42 10.51 -6.65 -7.47
C PRO A 42 10.39 -5.36 -6.64
N GLU A 43 11.36 -5.13 -5.78
CA GLU A 43 11.37 -4.03 -4.81
C GLU A 43 11.13 -2.64 -5.42
N HIS A 44 11.62 -2.40 -6.62
CA HIS A 44 11.47 -1.10 -7.31
C HIS A 44 10.10 -0.93 -7.99
N LEU A 45 9.25 -1.98 -7.98
CA LEU A 45 7.93 -1.99 -8.63
C LEU A 45 6.79 -2.51 -7.74
N PRO A 46 6.80 -2.29 -6.42
CA PRO A 46 5.79 -2.88 -5.55
C PRO A 46 4.39 -2.38 -5.93
N GLY A 47 3.42 -3.28 -5.87
CA GLY A 47 2.04 -2.98 -6.20
C GLY A 47 1.77 -2.67 -7.68
N ARG A 48 2.76 -2.77 -8.57
CA ARG A 48 2.57 -2.61 -10.01
C ARG A 48 2.09 -3.91 -10.65
N LYS A 49 1.24 -3.77 -11.69
CA LYS A 49 0.98 -4.90 -12.58
C LYS A 49 2.23 -5.17 -13.42
N SER A 50 2.57 -6.44 -13.58
CA SER A 50 3.68 -6.90 -14.44
C SER A 50 3.45 -6.66 -15.94
N SER A 51 2.23 -6.28 -16.35
CA SER A 51 1.89 -5.97 -17.74
C SER A 51 2.00 -4.47 -18.02
N PRO A 52 2.39 -4.07 -19.23
CA PRO A 52 2.38 -2.69 -19.63
C PRO A 52 0.94 -2.14 -19.59
N GLY A 53 0.77 -1.02 -18.96
CA GLY A 53 -0.53 -0.37 -18.82
C GLY A 53 -0.86 -0.05 -17.38
N TRP A 54 -0.68 1.18 -17.05
CA TRP A 54 -1.04 1.75 -15.77
C TRP A 54 -2.52 2.14 -15.83
N THR A 55 -3.34 1.52 -15.00
CA THR A 55 -4.80 1.75 -15.02
C THR A 55 -5.28 2.69 -13.92
N CYS A 56 -4.38 3.24 -13.11
CA CYS A 56 -4.73 4.16 -12.03
C CYS A 56 -4.47 5.60 -12.46
N GLY A 57 -5.42 6.48 -12.22
CA GLY A 57 -5.28 7.92 -12.48
C GLY A 57 -4.48 8.67 -11.41
N ASP A 58 -3.96 7.97 -10.40
CA ASP A 58 -3.09 8.48 -9.35
C ASP A 58 -3.66 9.60 -8.48
N ALA A 59 -4.94 9.91 -8.63
CA ALA A 59 -5.65 10.84 -7.77
C ALA A 59 -6.17 10.14 -6.51
N CYS A 60 -6.05 10.81 -5.38
CA CYS A 60 -6.58 10.35 -4.10
C CYS A 60 -7.28 11.52 -3.39
N SER A 61 -8.35 11.25 -2.65
CA SER A 61 -9.01 12.30 -1.88
C SER A 61 -8.07 12.84 -0.78
N LYS A 62 -8.09 14.14 -0.59
CA LYS A 62 -7.34 14.80 0.48
C LYS A 62 -7.70 14.23 1.84
N GLU A 63 -8.99 14.05 2.09
CA GLU A 63 -9.50 13.49 3.33
C GLU A 63 -8.90 12.11 3.65
N ALA A 64 -8.80 11.21 2.65
CA ALA A 64 -8.22 9.88 2.84
C ALA A 64 -6.72 9.94 3.20
N VAL A 65 -5.95 10.79 2.52
CA VAL A 65 -4.52 10.96 2.79
C VAL A 65 -4.30 11.59 4.16
N ASP A 66 -5.04 12.64 4.48
CA ASP A 66 -4.94 13.33 5.77
C ASP A 66 -5.35 12.39 6.93
N PHE A 67 -6.43 11.61 6.75
CA PHE A 67 -6.86 10.63 7.73
C PHE A 67 -5.76 9.59 8.02
N MET A 68 -5.20 8.97 6.98
CA MET A 68 -4.13 8.00 7.14
C MET A 68 -2.90 8.63 7.82
N SER A 69 -2.46 9.79 7.34
CA SER A 69 -1.30 10.51 7.88
C SER A 69 -1.46 10.83 9.36
N GLN A 70 -2.64 11.26 9.77
CA GLN A 70 -2.94 11.56 11.17
C GLN A 70 -2.97 10.32 12.06
N ARG A 71 -3.48 9.19 11.53
CA ARG A 71 -3.63 7.94 12.28
C ARG A 71 -2.31 7.26 12.56
N ILE A 72 -1.40 7.22 11.61
CA ILE A 72 -0.09 6.57 11.74
C ILE A 72 1.05 7.56 12.01
N LYS A 73 0.72 8.86 12.17
CA LYS A 73 1.70 9.96 12.40
C LYS A 73 2.78 10.06 11.33
N VAL A 74 2.42 9.73 10.11
CA VAL A 74 3.31 9.78 8.94
C VAL A 74 2.73 10.76 7.92
N PRO A 75 3.21 12.01 7.89
CA PRO A 75 2.73 12.99 6.94
C PRO A 75 3.17 12.64 5.51
N TRP A 76 2.28 12.85 4.57
CA TRP A 76 2.60 12.77 3.15
C TRP A 76 2.86 14.18 2.62
N THR A 77 3.98 14.33 1.94
CA THR A 77 4.44 15.62 1.42
C THR A 77 5.09 15.42 0.05
N THR A 78 5.67 16.45 -0.53
CA THR A 78 6.54 16.32 -1.71
C THR A 78 7.78 15.48 -1.36
N PRO A 79 8.18 14.49 -2.17
CA PRO A 79 7.69 14.23 -3.52
C PRO A 79 6.57 13.19 -3.65
N GLU A 80 5.94 12.73 -2.57
CA GLU A 80 4.81 11.76 -2.61
C GLU A 80 3.57 12.36 -3.25
N ILE A 81 3.33 13.65 -2.97
CA ILE A 81 2.26 14.46 -3.54
C ILE A 81 2.88 15.40 -4.57
N GLU A 82 2.41 15.33 -5.82
CA GLU A 82 2.87 16.21 -6.89
C GLU A 82 2.05 17.49 -6.99
N HIS A 83 0.72 17.35 -6.91
CA HIS A 83 -0.21 18.47 -7.11
C HIS A 83 -1.46 18.32 -6.24
N ASP A 84 -2.02 19.46 -5.84
CA ASP A 84 -3.39 19.54 -5.34
C ASP A 84 -4.36 19.51 -6.52
N VAL A 85 -5.49 18.81 -6.37
CA VAL A 85 -6.59 18.80 -7.32
C VAL A 85 -7.89 19.26 -6.65
N LYS A 86 -8.74 19.93 -7.41
CA LYS A 86 -10.00 20.49 -6.94
C LYS A 86 -11.23 19.72 -7.44
N GLY A 87 -11.00 18.65 -8.15
CA GLY A 87 -12.06 17.82 -8.68
C GLY A 87 -11.58 16.94 -9.81
N VAL A 88 -12.50 16.18 -10.36
CA VAL A 88 -12.30 15.35 -11.54
C VAL A 88 -13.41 15.58 -12.54
N MET A 89 -13.10 15.43 -13.82
CA MET A 89 -14.07 15.45 -14.90
C MET A 89 -14.20 14.04 -15.47
N ALA A 90 -15.38 13.46 -15.37
CA ALA A 90 -15.68 12.19 -16.00
C ALA A 90 -16.33 12.43 -17.38
N PHE A 91 -15.83 11.74 -18.38
CA PHE A 91 -16.37 11.79 -19.74
C PHE A 91 -17.01 10.45 -20.11
N SER A 92 -18.11 10.52 -20.88
CA SER A 92 -18.65 9.33 -21.56
C SER A 92 -17.62 8.76 -22.56
N PRO A 93 -17.71 7.49 -22.95
CA PRO A 93 -16.79 6.88 -23.92
C PRO A 93 -16.71 7.62 -25.27
N ASP A 94 -17.82 8.19 -25.73
CA ASP A 94 -17.90 9.03 -26.94
C ASP A 94 -17.45 10.49 -26.72
N LYS A 95 -17.20 10.86 -25.44
CA LYS A 95 -16.82 12.21 -25.01
C LYS A 95 -17.89 13.30 -25.21
N GLU A 96 -19.13 12.92 -25.49
CA GLU A 96 -20.22 13.87 -25.70
C GLU A 96 -20.80 14.39 -24.36
N THR A 97 -20.67 13.60 -23.31
CA THR A 97 -21.13 13.98 -21.97
C THR A 97 -19.95 14.14 -21.02
N ALA A 98 -19.91 15.24 -20.29
CA ALA A 98 -18.93 15.51 -19.24
C ALA A 98 -19.64 15.79 -17.92
N ILE A 99 -19.22 15.13 -16.86
CA ILE A 99 -19.76 15.30 -15.51
C ILE A 99 -18.63 15.76 -14.60
N PRO A 100 -18.70 17.00 -14.07
CA PRO A 100 -17.74 17.48 -13.08
C PRO A 100 -18.08 16.90 -11.70
N PHE A 101 -17.05 16.55 -10.96
CA PHE A 101 -17.10 16.21 -9.53
C PHE A 101 -16.13 17.11 -8.80
N ASP A 102 -16.67 18.07 -8.06
CA ASP A 102 -15.86 18.95 -7.21
C ASP A 102 -15.37 18.20 -5.96
N GLY A 103 -14.15 18.49 -5.55
CA GLY A 103 -13.57 17.91 -4.34
C GLY A 103 -12.08 18.19 -4.23
N ASP A 104 -11.59 18.17 -3.00
CA ASP A 104 -10.17 18.32 -2.72
C ASP A 104 -9.46 16.97 -2.78
N GLY A 105 -8.35 16.93 -3.49
CA GLY A 105 -7.54 15.73 -3.66
C GLY A 105 -6.08 16.04 -3.90
N TYR A 106 -5.31 14.97 -3.99
CA TYR A 106 -3.91 14.99 -4.36
C TYR A 106 -3.65 14.13 -5.58
N MET A 107 -2.77 14.60 -6.44
CA MET A 107 -2.11 13.77 -7.46
C MET A 107 -0.86 13.16 -6.85
N LEU A 108 -0.76 11.85 -6.86
CA LEU A 108 0.33 11.11 -6.25
C LEU A 108 1.44 10.83 -7.24
N ASN A 109 2.69 10.98 -6.82
CA ASN A 109 3.86 10.59 -7.59
C ASN A 109 4.08 9.08 -7.55
N ARG A 110 3.48 8.36 -8.48
CA ARG A 110 3.55 6.90 -8.52
C ARG A 110 4.92 6.33 -8.85
N LEU A 111 5.83 7.14 -9.36
CA LEU A 111 7.19 6.70 -9.61
C LEU A 111 8.03 6.71 -8.32
N LYS A 112 7.81 7.71 -7.46
CA LYS A 112 8.55 7.88 -6.21
C LYS A 112 7.86 7.30 -4.99
N LEU A 113 6.55 7.28 -4.99
CA LEU A 113 5.74 6.83 -3.87
C LEU A 113 6.10 5.42 -3.37
N PRO A 114 6.27 4.39 -4.23
CA PRO A 114 6.62 3.05 -3.77
C PRO A 114 7.97 3.01 -3.04
N GLU A 115 8.98 3.68 -3.58
CA GLU A 115 10.32 3.77 -2.99
C GLU A 115 10.25 4.40 -1.58
N ILE A 116 9.60 5.56 -1.48
CA ILE A 116 9.46 6.31 -0.21
C ILE A 116 8.67 5.50 0.81
N GLN A 117 7.57 4.88 0.39
CA GLN A 117 6.74 4.08 1.28
C GLN A 117 7.46 2.83 1.77
N ASN A 118 8.21 2.14 0.92
CA ASN A 118 8.99 0.97 1.32
C ASN A 118 10.08 1.34 2.33
N GLU A 119 10.87 2.38 2.05
CA GLU A 119 11.89 2.83 2.99
C GLU A 119 11.31 3.24 4.34
N ARG A 120 10.21 3.97 4.31
CA ARG A 120 9.50 4.38 5.52
C ARG A 120 9.01 3.17 6.31
N THR A 121 8.41 2.20 5.63
CA THR A 121 7.89 0.99 6.25
C THR A 121 9.00 0.13 6.84
N LYS A 122 10.14 0.02 6.16
CA LYS A 122 11.35 -0.63 6.69
C LYS A 122 11.86 0.05 7.96
N LYS A 123 11.90 1.39 7.98
CA LYS A 123 12.29 2.17 9.17
C LYS A 123 11.35 1.99 10.36
N MET A 124 10.12 1.56 10.12
CA MET A 124 9.15 1.19 11.15
C MET A 124 9.28 -0.29 11.60
N GLY A 125 10.33 -0.99 11.20
CA GLY A 125 10.63 -2.36 11.65
C GLY A 125 9.91 -3.46 10.87
N VAL A 126 9.33 -3.15 9.70
CA VAL A 126 8.70 -4.15 8.84
C VAL A 126 9.73 -4.76 7.90
N ASN A 127 9.76 -6.09 7.82
CA ASN A 127 10.55 -6.82 6.86
C ASN A 127 9.82 -6.93 5.51
N PHE A 128 10.57 -7.05 4.43
CA PHE A 128 10.02 -7.23 3.08
C PHE A 128 10.66 -8.41 2.38
N ASP A 129 9.81 -9.20 1.70
CA ASP A 129 10.23 -10.19 0.71
C ASP A 129 9.53 -9.85 -0.61
N PHE A 130 10.35 -9.69 -1.65
CA PHE A 130 9.91 -9.37 -2.99
C PHE A 130 10.05 -10.57 -3.92
N GLU A 131 9.36 -10.53 -5.07
CA GLU A 131 9.36 -11.59 -6.08
C GLU A 131 8.78 -12.92 -5.56
N ILE A 132 7.94 -12.84 -4.51
CA ILE A 132 7.26 -13.98 -3.91
C ILE A 132 5.80 -13.98 -4.34
N ASN A 133 5.41 -14.97 -5.12
CA ASN A 133 4.04 -15.15 -5.57
C ASN A 133 3.29 -16.08 -4.62
N LEU A 134 2.49 -15.51 -3.71
CA LEU A 134 1.71 -16.32 -2.78
C LEU A 134 0.71 -17.20 -3.51
N THR A 135 0.76 -18.50 -3.23
CA THR A 135 -0.04 -19.53 -3.87
C THR A 135 -1.10 -20.13 -2.96
N GLY A 136 -0.95 -19.99 -1.64
CA GLY A 136 -1.88 -20.57 -0.69
C GLY A 136 -1.66 -20.16 0.76
N LEU A 137 -2.51 -20.71 1.61
CA LEU A 137 -2.41 -20.60 3.06
C LEU A 137 -1.98 -21.96 3.63
N ILE A 138 -1.19 -21.92 4.70
CA ILE A 138 -0.78 -23.10 5.47
C ILE A 138 -1.68 -23.19 6.68
N TYR A 139 -2.22 -24.39 6.94
CA TYR A 139 -3.16 -24.65 8.03
C TYR A 139 -2.62 -25.67 9.02
N ASP A 140 -2.95 -25.46 10.29
CA ASP A 140 -2.94 -26.48 11.34
C ASP A 140 -4.38 -26.66 11.83
N GLY A 141 -5.01 -27.76 11.45
CA GLY A 141 -6.44 -27.94 11.63
C GLY A 141 -7.25 -26.86 10.90
N SER A 142 -7.98 -26.03 11.64
CA SER A 142 -8.76 -24.90 11.11
C SER A 142 -8.05 -23.55 11.22
N GLN A 143 -6.87 -23.53 11.84
CA GLN A 143 -6.11 -22.30 12.05
C GLN A 143 -5.14 -22.06 10.90
N VAL A 144 -5.13 -20.82 10.36
CA VAL A 144 -4.08 -20.38 9.43
C VAL A 144 -2.81 -20.12 10.25
N ILE A 145 -1.72 -20.80 9.88
CA ILE A 145 -0.43 -20.69 10.55
C ILE A 145 0.66 -20.11 9.66
N GLY A 146 0.36 -19.83 8.39
CA GLY A 146 1.32 -19.26 7.46
C GLY A 146 0.79 -19.12 6.05
N VAL A 147 1.69 -18.72 5.15
CA VAL A 147 1.44 -18.59 3.72
C VAL A 147 2.46 -19.39 2.94
N GLN A 148 2.10 -19.79 1.72
CA GLN A 148 2.95 -20.52 0.79
C GLN A 148 3.16 -19.66 -0.47
N GLY A 149 4.41 -19.58 -0.93
CA GLY A 149 4.80 -18.84 -2.12
C GLY A 149 5.95 -19.50 -2.87
#